data_6da6e7a03eff292d7ad871265cb9107c
#
_entry.id   6da6e7a03eff292d7ad871265cb9107c
#
_cell.length_a   1.000
_cell.length_b   1.000
_cell.length_c   1.000
_cell.angle_alpha   90.00
_cell.angle_beta   90.00
_cell.angle_gamma   90.00
#
_symmetry.space_group_name_H-M   'P 1'
#
loop_
_entity.id
_entity.type
_entity.pdbx_description
1 polymer ?
#
loop_
_entity_poly.entity_id
_entity_poly.type
_entity_poly.pdbx_seq_one_letter_code
_entity_poly.pdbx_strand_id
1 'polypeptide(L)'
;VRRKPQNDPDEYERYHCATYTKMELDLTNIKPRFRNKRLQRNFGFIFEYVDTSALTGQAYLPAMISETTADFYHSKRNPSLSREIIRANRVSGVEDSFAIAQFTGQMHGNVNFYANFIDIFNVRFASPLSDGGLFYYDYFLVDSMQVDGRKTYKIRFHPKRLTSPVLDGEVNIDSASYALQSASARMPKGVNVNWIKHLRLENENRIVRDST
;
A
#
# COMPACT_ATOMS: atom_id res chain seq x y z
N VAL A 1 -7.48 -17.53 3.11
CA VAL A 1 -7.42 -18.04 1.74
C VAL A 1 -8.72 -18.73 1.33
N ARG A 2 -9.23 -19.74 2.08
CA ARG A 2 -10.45 -20.50 1.68
C ARG A 2 -11.74 -19.64 1.58
N ARG A 3 -11.82 -18.52 2.29
CA ARG A 3 -12.95 -17.59 2.26
C ARG A 3 -12.68 -16.30 1.49
N LYS A 4 -11.57 -16.24 0.78
CA LYS A 4 -11.23 -15.11 -0.10
C LYS A 4 -12.36 -14.83 -1.12
N PRO A 5 -12.93 -15.83 -1.83
CA PRO A 5 -13.97 -15.55 -2.81
C PRO A 5 -15.24 -14.89 -2.22
N GLN A 6 -15.46 -15.07 -0.92
CA GLN A 6 -16.60 -14.44 -0.22
C GLN A 6 -16.33 -12.97 0.14
N ASN A 7 -15.08 -12.55 0.11
CA ASN A 7 -14.61 -11.23 0.52
C ASN A 7 -13.81 -10.52 -0.58
N ASP A 8 -13.51 -11.23 -1.68
CA ASP A 8 -12.91 -10.62 -2.85
C ASP A 8 -13.96 -9.68 -3.46
N PRO A 9 -13.68 -8.39 -3.49
CA PRO A 9 -14.60 -7.43 -4.06
C PRO A 9 -15.03 -7.78 -5.48
N ASP A 10 -14.15 -8.40 -6.27
CA ASP A 10 -14.44 -8.77 -7.65
C ASP A 10 -15.44 -9.93 -7.78
N GLU A 11 -15.72 -10.66 -6.67
CA GLU A 11 -16.69 -11.75 -6.63
C GLU A 11 -18.11 -11.30 -6.27
N TYR A 12 -18.28 -10.10 -5.71
CA TYR A 12 -19.60 -9.56 -5.40
C TYR A 12 -20.32 -9.07 -6.66
N GLU A 13 -21.63 -9.30 -6.75
CA GLU A 13 -22.43 -8.76 -7.84
C GLU A 13 -22.39 -7.24 -7.88
N ARG A 14 -22.47 -6.61 -6.72
CA ARG A 14 -22.33 -5.15 -6.52
C ARG A 14 -21.80 -4.89 -5.13
N TYR A 15 -20.90 -3.93 -5.01
CA TYR A 15 -20.50 -3.38 -3.72
C TYR A 15 -20.06 -1.93 -3.86
N HIS A 16 -20.10 -1.25 -2.73
CA HIS A 16 -19.55 0.07 -2.55
C HIS A 16 -18.70 0.06 -1.28
N CYS A 17 -17.49 0.60 -1.37
CA CYS A 17 -16.64 0.81 -0.20
C CYS A 17 -15.90 2.13 -0.31
N ALA A 18 -15.64 2.75 0.85
CA ALA A 18 -14.71 3.85 0.96
C ALA A 18 -13.33 3.29 1.27
N THR A 19 -12.31 3.76 0.57
CA THR A 19 -10.93 3.34 0.75
C THR A 19 -10.05 4.55 1.10
N TYR A 20 -9.09 4.32 1.96
CA TYR A 20 -7.96 5.22 2.18
C TYR A 20 -6.68 4.44 1.88
N THR A 21 -5.84 5.01 1.04
CA THR A 21 -4.54 4.43 0.70
C THR A 21 -3.45 5.47 0.92
N LYS A 22 -2.45 5.11 1.70
CA LYS A 22 -1.23 5.88 1.87
C LYS A 22 -0.06 5.11 1.28
N MET A 23 0.69 5.78 0.43
CA MET A 23 1.94 5.28 -0.13
C MET A 23 3.06 6.24 0.24
N GLU A 24 4.12 5.71 0.82
CA GLU A 24 5.32 6.45 1.18
C GLU A 24 6.52 5.83 0.48
N LEU A 25 7.27 6.68 -0.19
CA LEU A 25 8.49 6.33 -0.89
C LEU A 25 9.65 7.13 -0.31
N ASP A 26 10.63 6.42 0.23
CA ASP A 26 11.79 7.04 0.86
C ASP A 26 13.05 6.89 0.02
N LEU A 27 13.81 7.96 -0.05
CA LEU A 27 15.18 7.94 -0.54
C LEU A 27 16.14 7.79 0.64
N THR A 28 16.88 6.70 0.63
CA THR A 28 17.96 6.48 1.61
C THR A 28 19.31 6.65 0.94
N ASN A 29 20.35 6.84 1.76
CA ASN A 29 21.74 6.94 1.26
C ASN A 29 22.01 8.19 0.42
N ILE A 30 21.47 9.33 0.87
CA ILE A 30 21.82 10.63 0.33
C ILE A 30 23.29 10.86 0.68
N LYS A 31 24.19 10.45 -0.23
CA LYS A 31 25.63 10.69 -0.04
C LYS A 31 25.89 12.19 -0.01
N PRO A 32 26.84 12.68 0.82
CA PRO A 32 27.21 14.09 0.87
C PRO A 32 27.61 14.68 -0.50
N ARG A 33 27.94 13.83 -1.48
CA ARG A 33 28.19 14.22 -2.88
C ARG A 33 26.98 14.80 -3.61
N PHE A 34 25.74 14.52 -3.17
CA PHE A 34 24.52 15.16 -3.67
C PHE A 34 24.34 16.59 -3.16
N ARG A 35 25.20 17.07 -2.27
CA ARG A 35 25.30 18.48 -1.88
C ARG A 35 25.93 19.37 -2.97
N ASN A 36 25.68 19.09 -4.24
CA ASN A 36 26.06 20.01 -5.32
C ASN A 36 25.32 21.33 -5.12
N LYS A 37 26.04 22.46 -5.24
CA LYS A 37 25.52 23.84 -5.07
C LYS A 37 24.26 24.12 -5.88
N ARG A 38 24.03 23.44 -7.01
CA ARG A 38 22.81 23.54 -7.82
C ARG A 38 21.61 22.85 -7.18
N LEU A 39 21.79 21.66 -6.62
CA LEU A 39 20.74 20.93 -5.90
C LEU A 39 20.39 21.61 -4.57
N GLN A 40 21.38 22.12 -3.84
CA GLN A 40 21.14 22.87 -2.61
C GLN A 40 20.35 24.16 -2.86
N ARG A 41 20.54 24.84 -4.00
CA ARG A 41 19.81 26.05 -4.34
C ARG A 41 18.35 25.80 -4.71
N ASN A 42 18.06 24.66 -5.33
CA ASN A 42 16.70 24.32 -5.78
C ASN A 42 15.95 23.40 -4.80
N PHE A 43 16.67 22.70 -3.94
CA PHE A 43 16.13 21.67 -3.06
C PHE A 43 16.61 21.79 -1.61
N GLY A 44 17.12 22.96 -1.21
CA GLY A 44 17.64 23.20 0.16
C GLY A 44 16.61 22.90 1.23
N PHE A 45 15.34 23.20 0.99
CA PHE A 45 14.24 22.93 1.91
C PHE A 45 14.01 21.43 2.16
N ILE A 46 14.37 20.55 1.23
CA ILE A 46 14.18 19.11 1.37
C ILE A 46 15.11 18.55 2.46
N PHE A 47 16.30 19.13 2.61
CA PHE A 47 17.26 18.72 3.63
C PHE A 47 16.86 19.17 5.05
N GLU A 48 15.88 20.05 5.19
CA GLU A 48 15.29 20.44 6.47
C GLU A 48 14.31 19.38 7.00
N TYR A 49 13.82 18.49 6.13
CA TYR A 49 12.87 17.42 6.48
C TYR A 49 13.54 16.03 6.59
N VAL A 50 14.85 16.00 6.77
CA VAL A 50 15.55 14.73 7.05
C VAL A 50 15.09 14.21 8.40
N ASP A 51 14.33 13.13 8.39
CA ASP A 51 13.88 12.46 9.59
C ASP A 51 14.77 11.24 9.86
N THR A 52 14.78 10.80 11.11
CA THR A 52 15.54 9.62 11.50
C THR A 52 14.57 8.47 11.74
N SER A 53 14.69 7.43 10.93
CA SER A 53 13.86 6.24 11.06
C SER A 53 14.00 5.65 12.47
N ALA A 54 12.92 5.61 13.22
CA ALA A 54 12.86 4.98 14.53
C ALA A 54 13.23 3.48 14.48
N LEU A 55 13.11 2.85 13.31
CA LEU A 55 13.37 1.43 13.10
C LEU A 55 14.82 1.13 12.71
N THR A 56 15.49 2.04 12.01
CA THR A 56 16.83 1.79 11.44
C THR A 56 17.90 2.74 11.95
N GLY A 57 17.53 3.82 12.65
CA GLY A 57 18.43 4.87 13.07
C GLY A 57 19.12 5.63 11.92
N GLN A 58 18.71 5.37 10.68
CA GLN A 58 19.29 6.02 9.49
C GLN A 58 18.44 7.22 9.10
N ALA A 59 19.11 8.30 8.73
CA ALA A 59 18.47 9.46 8.15
C ALA A 59 17.86 9.07 6.80
N TYR A 60 16.58 9.34 6.63
CA TYR A 60 15.87 9.19 5.37
C TYR A 60 15.21 10.49 4.98
N LEU A 61 14.99 10.66 3.70
CA LEU A 61 14.23 11.76 3.14
C LEU A 61 12.98 11.16 2.51
N PRO A 62 11.78 11.47 3.01
CA PRO A 62 10.57 11.09 2.31
C PRO A 62 10.58 11.77 0.94
N ALA A 63 10.80 10.97 -0.10
CA ALA A 63 10.84 11.48 -1.46
C ALA A 63 9.45 11.83 -1.95
N MET A 64 8.46 11.05 -1.50
CA MET A 64 7.09 11.25 -1.89
C MET A 64 6.15 10.53 -0.93
N ILE A 65 5.08 11.22 -0.58
CA ILE A 65 3.95 10.67 0.15
C ILE A 65 2.70 10.94 -0.69
N SER A 66 1.94 9.91 -0.99
CA SER A 66 0.63 10.00 -1.61
C SER A 66 -0.43 9.49 -0.66
N GLU A 67 -1.46 10.28 -0.45
CA GLU A 67 -2.64 9.92 0.35
C GLU A 67 -3.87 10.09 -0.54
N THR A 68 -4.63 9.01 -0.71
CA THR A 68 -5.83 9.01 -1.55
C THR A 68 -7.01 8.47 -0.77
N THR A 69 -8.11 9.19 -0.80
CA THR A 69 -9.42 8.73 -0.32
C THR A 69 -10.33 8.59 -1.52
N ALA A 70 -10.95 7.42 -1.67
CA ALA A 70 -11.81 7.15 -2.80
C ALA A 70 -13.04 6.34 -2.39
N ASP A 71 -14.11 6.51 -3.16
CA ASP A 71 -15.26 5.59 -3.15
C ASP A 71 -15.13 4.66 -4.35
N PHE A 72 -15.14 3.39 -4.08
CA PHE A 72 -15.08 2.36 -5.11
C PHE A 72 -16.44 1.68 -5.25
N TYR A 73 -16.96 1.70 -6.48
CA TYR A 73 -18.20 1.05 -6.87
C TYR A 73 -17.88 -0.09 -7.81
N HIS A 74 -18.37 -1.26 -7.50
CA HIS A 74 -18.17 -2.44 -8.33
C HIS A 74 -19.50 -3.01 -8.80
N SER A 75 -19.53 -3.48 -10.04
CA SER A 75 -20.65 -4.22 -10.62
C SER A 75 -20.12 -5.34 -11.51
N LYS A 76 -20.23 -6.59 -11.03
CA LYS A 76 -19.83 -7.78 -11.75
C LYS A 76 -20.69 -8.02 -13.01
N ARG A 77 -22.01 -7.79 -12.89
CA ARG A 77 -22.96 -7.96 -14.00
C ARG A 77 -22.78 -6.94 -15.12
N ASN A 78 -22.39 -5.72 -14.77
CA ASN A 78 -22.12 -4.66 -15.74
C ASN A 78 -20.82 -3.93 -15.37
N PRO A 79 -19.66 -4.41 -15.87
CA PRO A 79 -18.36 -3.83 -15.56
C PRO A 79 -18.23 -2.34 -15.92
N SER A 80 -19.02 -1.85 -16.90
CA SER A 80 -19.01 -0.42 -17.27
C SER A 80 -19.57 0.50 -16.17
N LEU A 81 -20.28 -0.06 -15.19
CA LEU A 81 -20.75 0.68 -14.02
C LEU A 81 -19.74 0.67 -12.87
N SER A 82 -18.69 -0.15 -12.97
CA SER A 82 -17.60 -0.14 -12.00
C SER A 82 -16.80 1.15 -12.18
N ARG A 83 -16.60 1.88 -11.08
CA ARG A 83 -15.88 3.15 -11.10
C ARG A 83 -15.26 3.45 -9.76
N GLU A 84 -14.14 4.13 -9.79
CA GLU A 84 -13.51 4.75 -8.63
C GLU A 84 -13.77 6.25 -8.68
N ILE A 85 -14.26 6.81 -7.58
CA ILE A 85 -14.43 8.24 -7.40
C ILE A 85 -13.43 8.71 -6.37
N ILE A 86 -12.38 9.36 -6.82
CA ILE A 86 -11.38 9.96 -5.94
C ILE A 86 -12.02 11.15 -5.24
N ARG A 87 -12.14 11.10 -3.92
CA ARG A 87 -12.69 12.16 -3.08
C ARG A 87 -11.65 13.22 -2.73
N ALA A 88 -10.48 12.72 -2.39
CA ALA A 88 -9.33 13.58 -2.11
C ALA A 88 -8.04 12.84 -2.47
N ASN A 89 -7.11 13.57 -3.03
CA ASN A 89 -5.76 13.12 -3.28
C ASN A 89 -4.79 14.20 -2.85
N ARG A 90 -3.83 13.83 -2.03
CA ARG A 90 -2.73 14.69 -1.61
C ARG A 90 -1.42 13.99 -1.94
N VAL A 91 -0.62 14.64 -2.75
CA VAL A 91 0.75 14.21 -3.03
C VAL A 91 1.68 15.28 -2.50
N SER A 92 2.65 14.88 -1.69
CA SER A 92 3.71 15.75 -1.20
C SER A 92 5.06 15.08 -1.43
N GLY A 93 6.08 15.84 -1.73
CA GLY A 93 7.43 15.33 -1.99
C GLY A 93 8.24 16.27 -2.87
N VAL A 94 9.31 15.73 -3.45
CA VAL A 94 10.24 16.47 -4.31
C VAL A 94 9.53 16.94 -5.56
N GLU A 95 9.41 18.26 -5.72
CA GLU A 95 8.75 18.93 -6.86
C GLU A 95 9.58 18.90 -8.15
N ASP A 96 10.20 17.79 -8.49
CA ASP A 96 10.72 17.66 -9.84
C ASP A 96 9.58 17.22 -10.75
N SER A 97 8.93 18.21 -11.37
CA SER A 97 7.64 18.11 -12.05
C SER A 97 7.60 17.04 -13.14
N PHE A 98 8.72 16.66 -13.73
CA PHE A 98 8.77 15.63 -14.78
C PHE A 98 8.76 14.22 -14.19
N ALA A 99 9.53 13.98 -13.14
CA ALA A 99 9.56 12.68 -12.46
C ALA A 99 8.22 12.40 -11.77
N ILE A 100 7.65 13.39 -11.08
CA ILE A 100 6.36 13.26 -10.40
C ILE A 100 5.21 13.04 -11.40
N ALA A 101 5.16 13.77 -12.51
CA ALA A 101 4.11 13.59 -13.52
C ALA A 101 4.13 12.20 -14.14
N GLN A 102 5.30 11.59 -14.31
CA GLN A 102 5.44 10.23 -14.81
C GLN A 102 4.99 9.18 -13.78
N PHE A 103 5.12 9.50 -12.48
CA PHE A 103 4.71 8.63 -11.37
C PHE A 103 3.27 8.85 -10.91
N THR A 104 2.76 10.08 -10.94
CA THR A 104 1.40 10.39 -10.48
C THR A 104 0.33 9.64 -11.27
N GLY A 105 0.52 9.44 -12.57
CA GLY A 105 -0.38 8.61 -13.39
C GLY A 105 -0.42 7.13 -12.98
N GLN A 106 0.65 6.62 -12.35
CA GLN A 106 0.77 5.23 -11.89
C GLN A 106 0.46 5.08 -10.39
N MET A 107 0.38 6.20 -9.65
CA MET A 107 0.13 6.23 -8.20
C MET A 107 -1.34 6.23 -7.83
N HIS A 108 -2.23 6.44 -8.78
CA HIS A 108 -3.67 6.33 -8.57
C HIS A 108 -4.17 4.87 -8.64
N GLY A 109 -3.23 3.91 -8.69
CA GLY A 109 -3.58 2.50 -8.68
C GLY A 109 -4.25 2.11 -7.37
N ASN A 110 -5.47 1.63 -7.45
CA ASN A 110 -6.14 0.99 -6.34
C ASN A 110 -5.30 -0.19 -5.84
N VAL A 111 -4.76 -0.10 -4.63
CA VAL A 111 -4.01 -1.19 -4.01
C VAL A 111 -4.98 -2.25 -3.55
N ASN A 112 -5.34 -3.16 -4.44
CA ASN A 112 -6.22 -4.28 -4.13
C ASN A 112 -5.40 -5.45 -3.54
N PHE A 113 -5.44 -5.62 -2.23
CA PHE A 113 -4.80 -6.74 -1.55
C PHE A 113 -5.44 -8.10 -1.87
N TYR A 114 -6.67 -8.15 -2.37
CA TYR A 114 -7.31 -9.40 -2.80
C TYR A 114 -6.83 -9.87 -4.16
N ALA A 115 -6.31 -8.98 -5.00
CA ALA A 115 -5.69 -9.37 -6.26
C ALA A 115 -4.51 -10.33 -6.03
N ASN A 116 -4.20 -11.17 -7.01
CA ASN A 116 -3.05 -12.08 -6.91
C ASN A 116 -1.72 -11.33 -6.89
N PHE A 117 -1.68 -10.17 -7.54
CA PHE A 117 -0.53 -9.28 -7.55
C PHE A 117 -0.98 -7.84 -7.33
N ILE A 118 -0.12 -7.08 -6.65
CA ILE A 118 -0.26 -5.64 -6.46
C ILE A 118 0.75 -4.98 -7.39
N ASP A 119 0.26 -4.21 -8.36
CA ASP A 119 1.10 -3.50 -9.30
C ASP A 119 1.50 -2.13 -8.72
N ILE A 120 2.79 -1.93 -8.49
CA ILE A 120 3.36 -0.71 -7.95
C ILE A 120 4.55 -0.33 -8.82
N PHE A 121 4.51 0.83 -9.48
CA PHE A 121 5.57 1.33 -10.36
C PHE A 121 6.04 0.29 -11.40
N ASN A 122 5.10 -0.37 -12.06
CA ASN A 122 5.36 -1.45 -13.03
C ASN A 122 6.06 -2.70 -12.44
N VAL A 123 6.07 -2.82 -11.12
CA VAL A 123 6.54 -4.03 -10.44
C VAL A 123 5.37 -4.76 -9.84
N ARG A 124 5.28 -6.06 -10.11
CA ARG A 124 4.20 -6.92 -9.63
C ARG A 124 4.61 -7.60 -8.34
N PHE A 125 4.14 -7.08 -7.22
CA PHE A 125 4.33 -7.69 -5.90
C PHE A 125 3.30 -8.78 -5.67
N ALA A 126 3.74 -9.96 -5.19
CA ALA A 126 2.80 -10.98 -4.76
C ALA A 126 1.96 -10.47 -3.59
N SER A 127 0.63 -10.55 -3.70
CA SER A 127 -0.24 -10.15 -2.61
C SER A 127 -0.25 -11.18 -1.48
N PRO A 128 -0.27 -10.75 -0.21
CA PRO A 128 -0.43 -11.67 0.91
C PRO A 128 -1.81 -12.33 0.95
N LEU A 129 -2.82 -11.79 0.28
CA LEU A 129 -4.14 -12.41 0.20
C LEU A 129 -4.37 -13.13 -1.14
N SER A 130 -3.32 -13.28 -1.97
CA SER A 130 -3.39 -14.00 -3.23
C SER A 130 -3.76 -15.49 -3.03
N ASP A 131 -4.26 -16.12 -4.09
CA ASP A 131 -4.55 -17.56 -4.09
C ASP A 131 -3.29 -18.37 -3.83
N GLY A 132 -2.15 -17.90 -4.35
CA GLY A 132 -0.82 -18.45 -4.11
C GLY A 132 -0.12 -17.93 -2.87
N GLY A 133 -0.81 -17.19 -1.97
CA GLY A 133 -0.20 -16.54 -0.83
C GLY A 133 0.64 -17.46 0.05
N LEU A 134 0.17 -18.70 0.27
CA LEU A 134 0.91 -19.72 1.05
C LEU A 134 2.23 -20.16 0.39
N PHE A 135 2.40 -19.93 -0.89
CA PHE A 135 3.66 -20.19 -1.59
C PHE A 135 4.71 -19.09 -1.30
N TYR A 136 4.24 -17.85 -1.19
CA TYR A 136 5.11 -16.70 -1.00
C TYR A 136 5.37 -16.37 0.46
N TYR A 137 4.41 -16.64 1.37
CA TYR A 137 4.40 -16.12 2.73
C TYR A 137 4.17 -17.18 3.79
N ASP A 138 4.77 -16.97 4.96
CA ASP A 138 4.36 -17.54 6.24
C ASP A 138 3.44 -16.57 6.97
N TYR A 139 2.42 -17.09 7.66
CA TYR A 139 1.41 -16.31 8.36
C TYR A 139 1.38 -16.65 9.83
N PHE A 140 1.32 -15.62 10.65
CA PHE A 140 1.29 -15.72 12.10
C PHE A 140 0.11 -14.94 12.65
N LEU A 141 -0.76 -15.59 13.40
CA LEU A 141 -1.76 -14.89 14.20
C LEU A 141 -1.04 -14.23 15.37
N VAL A 142 -0.98 -12.90 15.35
CA VAL A 142 -0.25 -12.12 16.37
C VAL A 142 -1.16 -11.77 17.52
N ASP A 143 -2.38 -11.35 17.21
CA ASP A 143 -3.32 -10.84 18.20
C ASP A 143 -4.77 -10.95 17.72
N SER A 144 -5.71 -10.74 18.66
CA SER A 144 -7.10 -10.50 18.35
C SER A 144 -7.60 -9.32 19.19
N MET A 145 -8.08 -8.29 18.50
CA MET A 145 -8.53 -7.04 19.12
C MET A 145 -9.98 -6.74 18.78
N GLN A 146 -10.58 -5.79 19.49
CA GLN A 146 -11.88 -5.23 19.14
C GLN A 146 -11.63 -3.93 18.34
N VAL A 147 -12.17 -3.87 17.13
CA VAL A 147 -12.15 -2.67 16.28
C VAL A 147 -13.60 -2.34 15.91
N ASP A 148 -14.06 -1.15 16.29
CA ASP A 148 -15.45 -0.72 16.07
C ASP A 148 -16.51 -1.74 16.57
N GLY A 149 -16.24 -2.36 17.74
CA GLY A 149 -17.12 -3.36 18.34
C GLY A 149 -17.10 -4.74 17.67
N ARG A 150 -16.19 -4.96 16.72
CA ARG A 150 -16.02 -6.25 16.04
C ARG A 150 -14.68 -6.89 16.41
N LYS A 151 -14.70 -8.19 16.63
CA LYS A 151 -13.48 -8.95 16.85
C LYS A 151 -12.70 -9.02 15.54
N THR A 152 -11.44 -8.64 15.60
CA THR A 152 -10.52 -8.55 14.46
C THR A 152 -9.29 -9.37 14.74
N TYR A 153 -8.85 -10.16 13.79
CA TYR A 153 -7.60 -10.91 13.85
C TYR A 153 -6.49 -10.10 13.21
N LYS A 154 -5.42 -9.91 13.97
CA LYS A 154 -4.17 -9.33 13.48
C LYS A 154 -3.25 -10.45 13.03
N ILE A 155 -3.00 -10.52 11.74
CA ILE A 155 -2.19 -11.55 11.10
C ILE A 155 -0.96 -10.90 10.51
N ARG A 156 0.22 -11.32 10.95
CA ARG A 156 1.49 -10.99 10.34
C ARG A 156 1.77 -11.94 9.17
N PHE A 157 2.22 -11.39 8.05
CA PHE A 157 2.73 -12.17 6.94
C PHE A 157 4.21 -11.82 6.71
N HIS A 158 5.02 -12.86 6.48
CA HIS A 158 6.44 -12.73 6.26
C HIS A 158 6.86 -13.52 5.01
N PRO A 159 7.65 -12.96 4.08
CA PRO A 159 8.01 -13.64 2.86
C PRO A 159 8.97 -14.81 3.13
N LYS A 160 8.71 -15.96 2.53
CA LYS A 160 9.58 -17.15 2.60
C LYS A 160 10.89 -16.95 1.86
N ARG A 161 10.88 -16.17 0.80
CA ARG A 161 12.03 -15.90 -0.07
C ARG A 161 11.99 -14.48 -0.59
N LEU A 162 13.16 -13.88 -0.76
CA LEU A 162 13.32 -12.50 -1.27
C LEU A 162 13.71 -12.45 -2.75
N THR A 163 13.57 -13.56 -3.47
CA THR A 163 13.93 -13.66 -4.90
C THR A 163 12.87 -13.08 -5.84
N SER A 164 11.69 -12.82 -5.32
CA SER A 164 10.56 -12.22 -6.05
C SER A 164 10.16 -10.92 -5.38
N PRO A 165 9.47 -10.00 -6.07
CA PRO A 165 8.85 -8.86 -5.43
C PRO A 165 7.77 -9.33 -4.44
N VAL A 166 8.07 -9.20 -3.17
CA VAL A 166 7.22 -9.60 -2.04
C VAL A 166 7.16 -8.49 -1.01
N LEU A 167 6.18 -8.55 -0.14
CA LEU A 167 5.96 -7.59 0.93
C LEU A 167 6.12 -8.28 2.29
N ASP A 168 6.41 -7.53 3.34
CA ASP A 168 6.42 -7.95 4.73
C ASP A 168 5.50 -7.04 5.51
N GLY A 169 4.61 -7.57 6.34
CA GLY A 169 3.67 -6.71 7.04
C GLY A 169 2.59 -7.43 7.83
N GLU A 170 1.50 -6.72 8.03
CA GLU A 170 0.37 -7.16 8.84
C GLU A 170 -0.95 -6.85 8.12
N VAL A 171 -1.94 -7.71 8.33
CA VAL A 171 -3.32 -7.48 7.91
C VAL A 171 -4.25 -7.67 9.08
N ASN A 172 -5.27 -6.83 9.15
CA ASN A 172 -6.36 -6.93 10.11
C ASN A 172 -7.60 -7.47 9.40
N ILE A 173 -8.10 -8.60 9.89
CA ILE A 173 -9.19 -9.36 9.28
C ILE A 173 -10.37 -9.45 10.26
N ASP A 174 -11.53 -9.03 9.83
CA ASP A 174 -12.78 -9.21 10.61
C ASP A 174 -13.04 -10.68 10.89
N SER A 175 -13.33 -11.04 12.13
CA SER A 175 -13.47 -12.44 12.54
C SER A 175 -14.75 -13.11 12.05
N ALA A 176 -15.77 -12.33 11.76
CA ALA A 176 -17.08 -12.83 11.32
C ALA A 176 -17.18 -12.97 9.81
N SER A 177 -16.84 -11.91 9.09
CA SER A 177 -16.90 -11.86 7.63
C SER A 177 -15.62 -12.34 6.96
N TYR A 178 -14.49 -12.31 7.66
CA TYR A 178 -13.13 -12.50 7.13
C TYR A 178 -12.72 -11.45 6.10
N ALA A 179 -13.39 -10.30 6.09
CA ALA A 179 -13.04 -9.19 5.25
C ALA A 179 -11.77 -8.48 5.76
N LEU A 180 -10.97 -7.99 4.83
CA LEU A 180 -9.81 -7.16 5.13
C LEU A 180 -10.30 -5.79 5.62
N GLN A 181 -9.93 -5.43 6.85
CA GLN A 181 -10.21 -4.11 7.42
C GLN A 181 -9.05 -3.15 7.14
N SER A 182 -7.82 -3.62 7.34
CA SER A 182 -6.64 -2.82 7.03
C SER A 182 -5.44 -3.70 6.72
N ALA A 183 -4.49 -3.12 6.00
CA ALA A 183 -3.20 -3.71 5.69
C ALA A 183 -2.10 -2.68 5.87
N SER A 184 -1.00 -3.09 6.48
CA SER A 184 0.26 -2.33 6.52
C SER A 184 1.37 -3.23 6.01
N ALA A 185 2.02 -2.82 4.94
CA ALA A 185 3.01 -3.62 4.25
C ALA A 185 4.22 -2.78 3.86
N ARG A 186 5.38 -3.41 3.84
CA ARG A 186 6.63 -2.79 3.40
C ARG A 186 7.41 -3.74 2.50
N MET A 187 8.21 -3.20 1.63
CA MET A 187 9.18 -3.99 0.88
C MET A 187 10.34 -4.40 1.81
N PRO A 188 10.64 -5.70 1.96
CA PRO A 188 11.73 -6.14 2.82
C PRO A 188 13.10 -5.77 2.20
N LYS A 189 14.09 -5.60 3.06
CA LYS A 189 15.48 -5.44 2.62
C LYS A 189 15.92 -6.71 1.87
N GLY A 190 16.49 -6.55 0.68
CA GLY A 190 16.94 -7.67 -0.16
C GLY A 190 16.04 -7.95 -1.36
N VAL A 191 14.81 -7.48 -1.37
CA VAL A 191 14.02 -7.42 -2.60
C VAL A 191 14.62 -6.34 -3.50
N ASN A 192 15.07 -6.75 -4.68
CA ASN A 192 15.67 -5.83 -5.63
C ASN A 192 14.58 -5.34 -6.60
N VAL A 193 14.18 -4.11 -6.44
CA VAL A 193 13.28 -3.43 -7.34
C VAL A 193 13.99 -2.18 -7.87
N ASN A 194 14.92 -2.42 -8.78
CA ASN A 194 15.70 -1.39 -9.50
C ASN A 194 16.06 -0.15 -8.65
N TRP A 195 15.22 0.88 -8.70
CA TRP A 195 15.45 2.18 -8.06
C TRP A 195 14.66 2.38 -6.75
N ILE A 196 13.69 1.50 -6.43
CA ILE A 196 12.92 1.57 -5.17
C ILE A 196 13.73 0.88 -4.06
N LYS A 197 14.12 1.63 -3.05
CA LYS A 197 14.81 1.07 -1.87
C LYS A 197 13.89 0.81 -0.70
N HIS A 198 12.92 1.66 -0.50
CA HIS A 198 11.91 1.53 0.55
C HIS A 198 10.54 1.81 -0.04
N LEU A 199 9.61 0.91 0.21
CA LEU A 199 8.21 1.05 -0.10
C LEU A 199 7.43 0.66 1.13
N ARG A 200 6.50 1.50 1.53
CA ARG A 200 5.50 1.24 2.57
C ARG A 200 4.12 1.52 2.01
N LEU A 201 3.21 0.62 2.29
CA LEU A 201 1.81 0.70 1.90
C LEU A 201 0.96 0.60 3.17
N GLU A 202 0.01 1.49 3.29
CA GLU A 202 -1.04 1.42 4.28
C GLU A 202 -2.38 1.52 3.55
N ASN A 203 -3.28 0.59 3.85
CA ASN A 203 -4.61 0.54 3.28
C ASN A 203 -5.62 0.30 4.38
N GLU A 204 -6.69 1.06 4.40
CA GLU A 204 -7.83 0.90 5.29
C GLU A 204 -9.10 0.81 4.46
N ASN A 205 -9.91 -0.20 4.75
CA ASN A 205 -11.18 -0.45 4.08
C ASN A 205 -12.32 -0.34 5.09
N ARG A 206 -13.31 0.49 4.78
CA ARG A 206 -14.53 0.61 5.56
C ARG A 206 -15.70 0.17 4.72
N ILE A 207 -16.43 -0.81 5.24
CA ILE A 207 -17.69 -1.23 4.62
C ILE A 207 -18.77 -0.25 5.05
N VAL A 208 -19.26 0.53 4.10
CA VAL A 208 -20.44 1.38 4.30
C VAL A 208 -21.65 0.52 3.95
N ARG A 209 -22.49 0.22 4.95
CA ARG A 209 -23.78 -0.44 4.69
C ARG A 209 -24.74 0.62 4.19
N ASP A 210 -25.18 0.52 2.94
CA ASP A 210 -26.35 1.24 2.50
C ASP A 210 -27.55 0.72 3.29
N SER A 211 -28.16 1.58 4.07
CA SER A 211 -29.52 1.38 4.58
C SER A 211 -30.48 1.69 3.43
N THR A 212 -30.75 0.70 2.58
CA THR A 212 -31.98 0.72 1.75
C THR A 212 -33.19 0.53 2.61
#